data_5cee1fe0c739b81e887de6f559c77d84
#
_entry.id   5cee1fe0c739b81e887de6f559c77d84
#
_cell.length_a   1.000
_cell.length_b   1.000
_cell.length_c   1.000
_cell.angle_alpha   90.00
_cell.angle_beta   90.00
_cell.angle_gamma   90.00
#
_symmetry.space_group_name_H-M   'P 1'
#
loop_
_entity.id
_entity.type
_entity.pdbx_description
1 polymer ?
#
loop_
_entity_poly.entity_id
_entity_poly.type
_entity_poly.pdbx_seq_one_letter_code
_entity_poly.pdbx_strand_id
1 'polypeptide(L)'
;MSQDDFPAPASGFVVTHFLVVSDQDRSREFYRSVFGATVLLERDPVILRLANSWLILNVGGGPTDDKPTVTLTTPPDPNQTSAFLNLRVADIAAAYADWSAKGAEFLT
;
A
#
# COMPACT_ATOMS: atom_id res chain seq x y z
N MET A 1 15.26 7.36 -8.62
CA MET A 1 14.50 7.55 -7.36
C MET A 1 15.47 8.01 -6.29
N SER A 2 15.22 9.14 -5.66
CA SER A 2 16.09 9.68 -4.64
C SER A 2 15.80 9.10 -3.27
N GLN A 3 16.69 9.34 -2.30
CA GLN A 3 16.49 8.93 -0.92
C GLN A 3 15.25 9.56 -0.28
N ASP A 4 14.93 10.82 -0.67
CA ASP A 4 13.74 11.51 -0.17
C ASP A 4 12.46 10.90 -0.75
N ASP A 5 12.50 10.39 -1.98
CA ASP A 5 11.36 9.75 -2.61
C ASP A 5 11.07 8.40 -1.99
N PHE A 6 12.11 7.58 -1.76
CA PHE A 6 11.99 6.31 -1.04
C PHE A 6 13.20 6.20 -0.11
N PRO A 7 13.02 6.55 1.16
CA PRO A 7 14.15 6.81 2.04
C PRO A 7 14.98 5.58 2.38
N ALA A 8 16.30 5.79 2.39
CA ALA A 8 17.29 4.88 2.94
C ALA A 8 18.19 5.72 3.86
N PRO A 9 17.80 5.90 5.13
CA PRO A 9 18.45 6.88 5.99
C PRO A 9 19.90 6.50 6.33
N ALA A 10 20.74 7.52 6.49
CA ALA A 10 22.14 7.31 6.85
C ALA A 10 22.29 6.84 8.30
N SER A 11 21.30 7.11 9.15
CA SER A 11 21.26 6.67 10.54
C SER A 11 19.81 6.43 10.95
N GLY A 12 19.62 5.58 11.98
CA GLY A 12 18.27 5.22 12.42
C GLY A 12 17.55 4.34 11.39
N PHE A 13 16.23 4.43 11.37
CA PHE A 13 15.42 3.65 10.43
C PHE A 13 14.15 4.40 10.07
N VAL A 14 13.55 4.00 8.95
CA VAL A 14 12.26 4.50 8.46
C VAL A 14 11.32 3.31 8.33
N VAL A 15 10.07 3.48 8.76
CA VAL A 15 9.05 2.45 8.60
C VAL A 15 8.30 2.71 7.30
N THR A 16 8.24 1.68 6.47
CA THR A 16 7.38 1.67 5.29
C THR A 16 6.41 0.50 5.42
N HIS A 17 5.40 0.44 4.54
CA HIS A 17 4.38 -0.60 4.61
C HIS A 17 4.45 -1.48 3.37
N PHE A 18 4.53 -2.78 3.58
CA PHE A 18 4.50 -3.76 2.50
C PHE A 18 3.11 -4.41 2.47
N LEU A 19 2.44 -4.32 1.33
CA LEU A 19 1.13 -4.91 1.13
C LEU A 19 1.24 -5.99 0.07
N VAL A 20 0.73 -7.19 0.39
CA VAL A 20 0.61 -8.26 -0.59
C VAL A 20 -0.70 -8.05 -1.33
N VAL A 21 -0.63 -7.94 -2.65
CA VAL A 21 -1.78 -7.66 -3.51
C VAL A 21 -1.91 -8.74 -4.57
N SER A 22 -3.13 -8.93 -5.08
CA SER A 22 -3.38 -9.91 -6.14
C SER A 22 -3.05 -9.35 -7.53
N ASP A 23 -3.09 -8.02 -7.69
CA ASP A 23 -2.89 -7.34 -8.97
C ASP A 23 -2.20 -6.00 -8.71
N GLN A 24 -0.92 -5.93 -9.07
CA GLN A 24 -0.11 -4.73 -8.83
C GLN A 24 -0.65 -3.51 -9.56
N ASP A 25 -1.05 -3.67 -10.81
CA ASP A 25 -1.52 -2.54 -11.63
C ASP A 25 -2.83 -1.98 -11.10
N ARG A 26 -3.76 -2.84 -10.73
CA ARG A 26 -5.04 -2.43 -10.16
C ARG A 26 -4.84 -1.72 -8.82
N SER A 27 -4.02 -2.25 -7.95
CA SER A 27 -3.75 -1.66 -6.64
C SER A 27 -3.03 -0.32 -6.79
N ARG A 28 -2.02 -0.23 -7.67
CA ARG A 28 -1.32 1.02 -7.95
C ARG A 28 -2.31 2.10 -8.39
N GLU A 29 -3.17 1.79 -9.36
CA GLU A 29 -4.13 2.76 -9.90
C GLU A 29 -5.19 3.14 -8.87
N PHE A 30 -5.59 2.22 -8.00
CA PHE A 30 -6.49 2.53 -6.90
C PHE A 30 -5.90 3.60 -5.98
N TYR A 31 -4.70 3.37 -5.47
CA TYR A 31 -4.06 4.33 -4.56
C TYR A 31 -3.74 5.66 -5.24
N ARG A 32 -3.33 5.61 -6.50
CA ARG A 32 -3.04 6.82 -7.25
C ARG A 32 -4.30 7.64 -7.52
N SER A 33 -5.36 7.02 -8.01
CA SER A 33 -6.56 7.75 -8.46
C SER A 33 -7.48 8.16 -7.32
N VAL A 34 -7.58 7.34 -6.27
CA VAL A 34 -8.48 7.63 -5.14
C VAL A 34 -7.78 8.54 -4.12
N PHE A 35 -6.56 8.20 -3.73
CA PHE A 35 -5.86 8.89 -2.64
C PHE A 35 -4.79 9.88 -3.11
N GLY A 36 -4.52 9.94 -4.41
CA GLY A 36 -3.50 10.84 -4.93
C GLY A 36 -2.07 10.41 -4.64
N ALA A 37 -1.84 9.10 -4.45
CA ALA A 37 -0.50 8.58 -4.22
C ALA A 37 0.42 8.89 -5.40
N THR A 38 1.69 9.19 -5.10
CA THR A 38 2.72 9.38 -6.12
C THR A 38 3.38 8.04 -6.43
N VAL A 39 3.44 7.66 -7.70
CA VAL A 39 4.10 6.43 -8.14
C VAL A 39 5.59 6.69 -8.25
N LEU A 40 6.39 6.01 -7.44
CA LEU A 40 7.85 6.07 -7.46
C LEU A 40 8.46 4.95 -8.30
N LEU A 41 7.83 3.79 -8.33
CA LEU A 41 8.21 2.65 -9.15
C LEU A 41 6.94 1.97 -9.63
N GLU A 42 6.87 1.70 -10.94
CA GLU A 42 5.62 1.27 -11.58
C GLU A 42 5.20 -0.15 -11.22
N ARG A 43 6.16 -1.07 -11.11
CA ARG A 43 5.88 -2.46 -10.71
C ARG A 43 7.16 -3.24 -10.41
N ASP A 44 6.97 -4.40 -9.80
CA ASP A 44 7.97 -5.42 -9.46
C ASP A 44 9.06 -4.95 -8.48
N PRO A 45 8.69 -4.32 -7.37
CA PRO A 45 7.35 -4.03 -6.86
C PRO A 45 6.85 -2.65 -7.31
N VAL A 46 5.58 -2.38 -7.06
CA VAL A 46 5.07 -1.02 -7.08
C VAL A 46 5.56 -0.32 -5.81
N ILE A 47 6.08 0.90 -5.94
CA ILE A 47 6.41 1.73 -4.79
C ILE A 47 5.65 3.04 -4.93
N LEU A 48 4.91 3.39 -3.88
CA LEU A 48 4.09 4.59 -3.82
C LEU A 48 4.46 5.42 -2.61
N ARG A 49 4.39 6.74 -2.78
CA ARG A 49 4.34 7.65 -1.64
C ARG A 49 2.89 8.04 -1.41
N LEU A 50 2.41 7.86 -0.19
CA LEU A 50 1.06 8.20 0.23
C LEU A 50 1.12 9.02 1.51
N ALA A 51 0.76 10.30 1.43
CA ALA A 51 0.84 11.22 2.55
C ALA A 51 2.23 11.20 3.20
N ASN A 52 2.34 10.80 4.46
CA ASN A 52 3.59 10.75 5.20
C ASN A 52 4.23 9.36 5.21
N SER A 53 3.82 8.47 4.30
CA SER A 53 4.29 7.09 4.30
C SER A 53 4.57 6.59 2.89
N TRP A 54 5.13 5.40 2.82
CA TRP A 54 5.45 4.72 1.57
C TRP A 54 4.84 3.34 1.59
N LEU A 55 4.28 2.93 0.45
CA LEU A 55 3.66 1.62 0.27
C LEU A 55 4.46 0.86 -0.78
N ILE A 56 4.81 -0.37 -0.45
CA ILE A 56 5.41 -1.31 -1.39
C ILE A 56 4.35 -2.36 -1.67
N LEU A 57 3.94 -2.48 -2.94
CA LEU A 57 2.89 -3.40 -3.35
C LEU A 57 3.51 -4.48 -4.22
N ASN A 58 3.35 -5.73 -3.82
CA ASN A 58 3.84 -6.84 -4.64
C ASN A 58 2.90 -8.02 -4.50
N VAL A 59 2.95 -8.92 -5.47
CA VAL A 59 2.23 -10.19 -5.36
C VAL A 59 2.92 -11.07 -4.33
N GLY A 60 2.18 -12.02 -3.81
CA GLY A 60 2.71 -12.94 -2.83
C GLY A 60 3.71 -13.91 -3.42
N GLY A 61 4.22 -14.78 -2.59
CA GLY A 61 5.17 -15.80 -2.99
C GLY A 61 5.79 -16.48 -1.79
N GLY A 62 6.64 -17.44 -2.06
CA GLY A 62 7.34 -18.21 -1.05
C GLY A 62 6.89 -19.66 -1.03
N PRO A 63 7.45 -20.48 -0.13
CA PRO A 63 8.59 -20.16 0.73
C PRO A 63 9.89 -19.95 -0.05
N THR A 64 10.88 -19.36 0.60
CA THR A 64 12.23 -19.17 0.05
C THR A 64 13.24 -19.81 0.97
N ASP A 65 14.50 -19.96 0.52
CA ASP A 65 15.54 -20.63 1.30
C ASP A 65 15.82 -19.93 2.64
N ASP A 66 15.72 -18.60 2.66
CA ASP A 66 15.94 -17.81 3.85
C ASP A 66 14.73 -17.81 4.81
N LYS A 67 13.56 -18.21 4.33
CA LYS A 67 12.34 -18.33 5.15
C LYS A 67 11.48 -19.51 4.66
N PRO A 68 11.94 -20.74 4.95
CA PRO A 68 11.33 -21.93 4.36
C PRO A 68 9.93 -22.27 4.85
N THR A 69 9.45 -21.60 5.90
CA THR A 69 8.13 -21.85 6.48
C THR A 69 7.15 -20.69 6.26
N VAL A 70 7.56 -19.65 5.52
CA VAL A 70 6.75 -18.43 5.35
C VAL A 70 6.28 -18.31 3.92
N THR A 71 4.99 -18.09 3.74
CA THR A 71 4.38 -17.73 2.47
C THR A 71 3.69 -16.38 2.63
N LEU A 72 3.95 -15.47 1.68
CA LEU A 72 3.24 -14.19 1.60
C LEU A 72 2.07 -14.35 0.67
N THR A 73 0.87 -14.06 1.17
CA THR A 73 -0.36 -14.22 0.38
C THR A 73 -1.39 -13.17 0.77
N THR A 74 -2.32 -12.88 -0.13
CA THR A 74 -3.53 -12.15 0.22
C THR A 74 -4.37 -13.00 1.17
N PRO A 75 -5.25 -12.39 2.00
CA PRO A 75 -6.13 -13.18 2.87
C PRO A 75 -6.97 -14.16 2.04
N PRO A 76 -7.03 -15.44 2.45
CA PRO A 76 -7.91 -16.41 1.77
C PRO A 76 -9.38 -15.99 1.80
N ASP A 77 -9.80 -15.34 2.89
CA ASP A 77 -11.13 -14.74 3.01
C ASP A 77 -10.94 -13.22 3.08
N PRO A 78 -11.42 -12.46 2.07
CA PRO A 78 -11.25 -11.01 2.04
C PRO A 78 -12.00 -10.27 3.15
N ASN A 79 -12.90 -10.94 3.85
CA ASN A 79 -13.60 -10.37 5.00
C ASN A 79 -12.86 -10.61 6.33
N GLN A 80 -11.71 -11.26 6.29
CA GLN A 80 -10.88 -11.52 7.45
C GLN A 80 -9.50 -10.93 7.21
N THR A 81 -9.12 -9.96 8.01
CA THR A 81 -7.81 -9.32 7.89
C THR A 81 -7.19 -9.13 9.26
N SER A 82 -5.86 -9.18 9.31
CA SER A 82 -5.10 -8.94 10.54
C SER A 82 -4.33 -7.63 10.48
N ALA A 83 -4.26 -6.97 9.33
CA ALA A 83 -3.56 -5.72 9.16
C ALA A 83 -4.28 -4.85 8.15
N PHE A 84 -4.21 -3.54 8.34
CA PHE A 84 -4.82 -2.56 7.45
C PHE A 84 -4.14 -1.22 7.62
N LEU A 85 -4.36 -0.33 6.64
CA LEU A 85 -3.95 1.06 6.75
C LEU A 85 -5.04 1.84 7.45
N ASN A 86 -4.65 2.67 8.41
CA ASN A 86 -5.56 3.58 9.08
C ASN A 86 -5.23 5.00 8.58
N LEU A 87 -6.19 5.64 7.95
CA LEU A 87 -6.03 6.97 7.39
C LEU A 87 -6.78 7.96 8.28
N ARG A 88 -6.07 8.92 8.84
CA ARG A 88 -6.67 9.96 9.68
C ARG A 88 -6.77 11.24 8.86
N VAL A 89 -7.94 11.84 8.87
CA VAL A 89 -8.26 13.00 8.03
C VAL A 89 -8.76 14.16 8.88
N ALA A 90 -8.61 15.36 8.34
CA ALA A 90 -9.09 16.57 9.02
C ALA A 90 -10.62 16.68 8.98
N ASP A 91 -11.24 16.25 7.87
CA ASP A 91 -12.69 16.34 7.65
C ASP A 91 -13.16 15.02 7.05
N ILE A 92 -13.79 14.20 7.87
CA ILE A 92 -14.19 12.86 7.45
C ILE A 92 -15.33 12.89 6.43
N ALA A 93 -16.24 13.84 6.53
CA ALA A 93 -17.35 13.96 5.57
C ALA A 93 -16.84 14.35 4.20
N ALA A 94 -15.90 15.28 4.13
CA ALA A 94 -15.27 15.69 2.88
C ALA A 94 -14.46 14.57 2.26
N ALA A 95 -13.68 13.84 3.07
CA ALA A 95 -12.89 12.70 2.61
C ALA A 95 -13.80 11.59 2.06
N TYR A 96 -14.88 11.28 2.78
CA TYR A 96 -15.85 10.27 2.34
C TYR A 96 -16.44 10.64 0.98
N ALA A 97 -16.88 11.89 0.81
CA ALA A 97 -17.47 12.36 -0.44
C ALA A 97 -16.46 12.32 -1.60
N ASP A 98 -15.25 12.82 -1.37
CA ASP A 98 -14.20 12.87 -2.39
C ASP A 98 -13.77 11.47 -2.83
N TRP A 99 -13.46 10.61 -1.89
CA TRP A 99 -12.98 9.26 -2.20
C TRP A 99 -14.07 8.37 -2.78
N SER A 100 -15.33 8.52 -2.33
CA SER A 100 -16.46 7.82 -2.94
C SER A 100 -16.64 8.23 -4.41
N ALA A 101 -16.52 9.52 -4.70
CA ALA A 101 -16.62 10.03 -6.08
C ALA A 101 -15.51 9.49 -6.98
N LYS A 102 -14.36 9.13 -6.41
CA LYS A 102 -13.20 8.57 -7.12
C LYS A 102 -13.20 7.05 -7.18
N GLY A 103 -14.23 6.41 -6.65
CA GLY A 103 -14.42 4.97 -6.79
C GLY A 103 -14.18 4.13 -5.54
N ALA A 104 -13.86 4.74 -4.40
CA ALA A 104 -13.73 3.98 -3.16
C ALA A 104 -15.11 3.49 -2.69
N GLU A 105 -15.18 2.23 -2.27
CA GLU A 105 -16.38 1.64 -1.69
C GLU A 105 -16.20 1.54 -0.18
N PHE A 106 -17.10 2.13 0.56
CA PHE A 106 -17.05 2.09 2.03
C PHE A 106 -18.03 1.03 2.55
N LEU A 107 -17.60 0.28 3.54
CA LEU A 107 -18.43 -0.76 4.16
C LEU A 107 -19.34 -0.19 5.25
N THR A 108 -19.02 0.99 5.74
CA THR A 108 -19.82 1.68 6.75
C THR A 108 -20.00 3.14 6.40
#